data_a1b4d5eeca383853b824bb6015e0f95b
#
_entry.id   a1b4d5eeca383853b824bb6015e0f95b
#
_cell.length_a   1.000
_cell.length_b   1.000
_cell.length_c   1.000
_cell.angle_alpha   90.00
_cell.angle_beta   90.00
_cell.angle_gamma   90.00
#
_symmetry.space_group_name_H-M   'P 1'
#
loop_
_entity.id
_entity.type
_entity.pdbx_description
1 polymer ?
#
loop_
_entity_poly.entity_id
_entity_poly.type
_entity_poly.pdbx_seq_one_letter_code
_entity_poly.pdbx_strand_id
1 'polypeptide(L)'
;MEPGVRRAAPGRLPERVYWFRRAIVLIGLALVIALLMWLVSLLGGGPKTAAPSKNPAVPAQTRTPSPPDSLEATALPAPQTTPGPTDQPTTSTSQTTDSSVPECDPALMTLSVTGPGQVKAGATAALTVTVTNSGTAACTFTFDTRFTMKIVSGTDEVWSTADCAQWAPTGTQSLALGAAATWQTTWDRHRSQATCKVVPTTLKAGTYVVEAMYTGAAPAQLVMLLTA
;
A
#
# COMPACT_ATOMS: atom_id res chain seq x y z
N MET A 1 -20.98 -33.80 -46.94
CA MET A 1 -21.31 -32.36 -47.02
C MET A 1 -21.62 -31.87 -45.61
N GLU A 2 -20.59 -31.28 -44.93
CA GLU A 2 -20.76 -30.74 -43.57
C GLU A 2 -20.95 -29.23 -43.66
N PRO A 3 -21.91 -28.63 -42.96
CA PRO A 3 -22.10 -27.18 -42.96
C PRO A 3 -21.08 -26.50 -42.06
N GLY A 4 -20.22 -25.65 -42.65
CA GLY A 4 -19.22 -24.87 -41.97
C GLY A 4 -19.81 -23.89 -40.95
N VAL A 5 -19.45 -24.06 -39.67
CA VAL A 5 -19.74 -23.15 -38.59
C VAL A 5 -18.89 -21.87 -38.76
N ARG A 6 -19.53 -20.78 -39.18
CA ARG A 6 -18.93 -19.44 -39.23
C ARG A 6 -18.75 -18.93 -37.79
N ARG A 7 -17.51 -18.84 -37.33
CA ARG A 7 -17.16 -18.13 -36.09
C ARG A 7 -17.42 -16.66 -36.29
N ALA A 8 -18.33 -16.10 -35.50
CA ALA A 8 -18.57 -14.66 -35.42
C ALA A 8 -17.31 -13.98 -34.83
N ALA A 9 -16.79 -12.97 -35.50
CA ALA A 9 -15.70 -12.14 -35.03
C ALA A 9 -16.16 -11.32 -33.79
N PRO A 10 -15.31 -11.09 -32.78
CA PRO A 10 -15.67 -10.28 -31.61
C PRO A 10 -15.92 -8.85 -32.07
N GLY A 11 -17.13 -8.36 -31.83
CA GLY A 11 -17.58 -7.03 -32.19
C GLY A 11 -16.75 -5.95 -31.54
N ARG A 12 -16.14 -5.08 -32.35
CA ARG A 12 -15.53 -3.83 -31.87
C ARG A 12 -16.62 -2.98 -31.25
N LEU A 13 -16.40 -2.56 -29.99
CA LEU A 13 -17.30 -1.62 -29.31
C LEU A 13 -17.43 -0.34 -30.15
N PRO A 14 -18.64 0.19 -30.36
CA PRO A 14 -18.84 1.36 -31.20
C PRO A 14 -18.16 2.58 -30.58
N GLU A 15 -17.35 3.29 -31.39
CA GLU A 15 -16.60 4.50 -31.02
C GLU A 15 -17.45 5.58 -30.34
N ARG A 16 -18.75 5.59 -30.60
CA ARG A 16 -19.74 6.51 -30.01
C ARG A 16 -19.82 6.41 -28.48
N VAL A 17 -19.65 5.21 -27.90
CA VAL A 17 -19.72 5.01 -26.43
C VAL A 17 -18.52 5.63 -25.73
N TYR A 18 -17.34 5.59 -26.35
CA TYR A 18 -16.13 6.20 -25.81
C TYR A 18 -16.25 7.73 -25.78
N TRP A 19 -16.70 8.34 -26.87
CA TRP A 19 -16.89 9.79 -26.95
C TRP A 19 -17.96 10.30 -25.99
N PHE A 20 -19.05 9.53 -25.82
CA PHE A 20 -20.14 9.89 -24.89
C PHE A 20 -19.68 9.86 -23.44
N ARG A 21 -18.92 8.86 -23.03
CA ARG A 21 -18.35 8.79 -21.67
C ARG A 21 -17.36 9.92 -21.41
N ARG A 22 -16.53 10.24 -22.37
CA ARG A 22 -15.57 11.35 -22.27
C ARG A 22 -16.27 12.72 -22.18
N ALA A 23 -17.33 12.92 -22.95
CA ALA A 23 -18.14 14.13 -22.90
C ALA A 23 -18.81 14.32 -21.52
N ILE A 24 -19.37 13.25 -20.94
CA ILE A 24 -19.99 13.32 -19.60
C ILE A 24 -18.95 13.69 -18.53
N VAL A 25 -17.76 13.12 -18.59
CA VAL A 25 -16.66 13.43 -17.64
C VAL A 25 -16.23 14.89 -17.77
N LEU A 26 -16.09 15.40 -19.00
CA LEU A 26 -15.70 16.80 -19.23
C LEU A 26 -16.77 17.80 -18.78
N ILE A 27 -18.06 17.48 -19.00
CA ILE A 27 -19.18 18.30 -18.52
C ILE A 27 -19.22 18.28 -16.97
N GLY A 28 -19.05 17.11 -16.35
CA GLY A 28 -18.97 17.00 -14.89
C GLY A 28 -17.84 17.82 -14.29
N LEU A 29 -16.65 17.76 -14.91
CA LEU A 29 -15.49 18.54 -14.49
C LEU A 29 -15.73 20.06 -14.63
N ALA A 30 -16.32 20.49 -15.76
CA ALA A 30 -16.66 21.89 -15.98
C ALA A 30 -17.65 22.41 -14.96
N LEU A 31 -18.66 21.62 -14.58
CA LEU A 31 -19.64 21.98 -13.55
C LEU A 31 -18.99 22.12 -12.15
N VAL A 32 -18.07 21.20 -11.81
CA VAL A 32 -17.33 21.29 -10.55
C VAL A 32 -16.45 22.53 -10.50
N ILE A 33 -15.74 22.86 -11.59
CA ILE A 33 -14.92 24.09 -11.66
C ILE A 33 -15.80 25.33 -11.55
N ALA A 34 -16.94 25.38 -12.24
CA ALA A 34 -17.87 26.49 -12.17
C ALA A 34 -18.43 26.66 -10.75
N LEU A 35 -18.75 25.57 -10.06
CA LEU A 35 -19.22 25.58 -8.67
C LEU A 35 -18.15 26.10 -7.70
N LEU A 36 -16.89 25.66 -7.88
CA LEU A 36 -15.77 26.15 -7.08
C LEU A 36 -15.49 27.63 -7.32
N MET A 37 -15.52 28.09 -8.57
CA MET A 37 -15.36 29.51 -8.90
C MET A 37 -16.50 30.35 -8.29
N TRP A 38 -17.74 29.85 -8.35
CA TRP A 38 -18.89 30.51 -7.73
C TRP A 38 -18.78 30.56 -6.20
N LEU A 39 -18.31 29.46 -5.56
CA LEU A 39 -18.08 29.41 -4.12
C LEU A 39 -16.98 30.39 -3.67
N VAL A 40 -15.88 30.46 -4.43
CA VAL A 40 -14.79 31.43 -4.19
C VAL A 40 -15.30 32.86 -4.35
N SER A 41 -16.19 33.14 -5.32
CA SER A 41 -16.81 34.46 -5.51
C SER A 41 -17.75 34.85 -4.36
N LEU A 42 -18.37 33.87 -3.68
CA LEU A 42 -19.23 34.12 -2.51
C LEU A 42 -18.42 34.36 -1.22
N LEU A 43 -17.22 33.77 -1.09
CA LEU A 43 -16.36 33.89 0.10
C LEU A 43 -15.23 34.93 -0.03
N GLY A 44 -14.94 35.41 -1.25
CA GLY A 44 -13.81 36.29 -1.54
C GLY A 44 -14.25 37.68 -1.96
N GLY A 45 -14.13 38.64 -1.08
CA GLY A 45 -14.05 40.06 -1.46
C GLY A 45 -12.85 40.27 -2.40
N GLY A 46 -13.04 41.11 -3.43
CA GLY A 46 -12.24 41.31 -4.64
C GLY A 46 -10.72 41.40 -4.53
N PRO A 47 -10.03 41.25 -5.66
CA PRO A 47 -8.57 41.28 -5.73
C PRO A 47 -8.05 42.71 -5.49
N LYS A 48 -7.37 42.92 -4.37
CA LYS A 48 -6.51 44.07 -4.20
C LYS A 48 -5.20 43.84 -4.90
N THR A 49 -5.02 44.51 -6.00
CA THR A 49 -3.72 44.69 -6.69
C THR A 49 -2.74 45.33 -5.70
N ALA A 50 -1.74 44.59 -5.25
CA ALA A 50 -0.61 45.12 -4.49
C ALA A 50 0.58 45.26 -5.40
N ALA A 51 1.08 46.47 -5.53
CA ALA A 51 2.29 46.87 -6.22
C ALA A 51 3.55 46.29 -5.55
N PRO A 52 4.68 46.14 -6.25
CA PRO A 52 5.89 45.54 -5.70
C PRO A 52 6.64 46.54 -4.81
N SER A 53 6.82 46.18 -3.54
CA SER A 53 7.70 46.91 -2.61
C SER A 53 9.09 46.25 -2.64
N LYS A 54 10.09 47.07 -2.94
CA LYS A 54 11.51 46.77 -2.90
C LYS A 54 12.01 46.63 -1.45
N ASN A 55 12.84 45.69 -1.25
CA ASN A 55 13.78 45.31 -0.19
C ASN A 55 14.27 46.41 0.76
N PRO A 56 14.88 46.09 1.94
CA PRO A 56 16.25 45.54 1.94
C PRO A 56 16.52 44.38 2.95
N ALA A 57 17.61 43.70 2.64
CA ALA A 57 18.22 42.62 3.37
C ALA A 57 18.64 43.01 4.80
N VAL A 58 18.45 42.04 5.75
CA VAL A 58 19.03 42.06 7.08
C VAL A 58 19.80 40.75 7.30
N PRO A 59 21.00 40.82 7.94
CA PRO A 59 22.00 39.76 7.84
C PRO A 59 21.75 38.55 8.75
N ALA A 60 22.27 37.41 8.31
CA ALA A 60 22.35 36.17 9.02
C ALA A 60 23.02 36.29 10.39
N GLN A 61 22.34 35.83 11.43
CA GLN A 61 22.97 35.55 12.71
C GLN A 61 23.28 34.06 12.83
N THR A 62 24.54 33.76 12.73
CA THR A 62 25.17 32.48 13.06
C THR A 62 24.97 32.18 14.55
N ARG A 63 24.20 31.15 14.89
CA ARG A 63 24.18 30.61 16.25
C ARG A 63 25.06 29.38 16.31
N THR A 64 26.17 29.53 17.01
CA THR A 64 27.09 28.51 17.46
C THR A 64 26.40 27.51 18.40
N PRO A 65 26.53 26.20 18.23
CA PRO A 65 26.08 25.24 19.22
C PRO A 65 27.09 25.10 20.35
N SER A 66 26.64 25.26 21.58
CA SER A 66 27.39 24.92 22.79
C SER A 66 27.36 23.43 23.06
N PRO A 67 28.44 22.84 23.61
CA PRO A 67 28.48 21.40 23.91
C PRO A 67 27.76 21.09 25.23
N PRO A 68 27.26 19.84 25.40
CA PRO A 68 26.64 19.40 26.64
C PRO A 68 27.71 19.05 27.69
N ASP A 69 27.53 19.57 28.87
CA ASP A 69 28.26 19.22 30.09
C ASP A 69 27.93 17.77 30.52
N SER A 70 29.00 17.04 30.75
CA SER A 70 29.04 15.82 31.56
C SER A 70 28.83 16.15 33.03
N LEU A 71 27.97 15.39 33.69
CA LEU A 71 28.06 15.10 35.16
C LEU A 71 27.06 13.94 35.38
N GLU A 72 27.54 12.89 35.80
CA GLU A 72 28.00 12.36 37.08
C GLU A 72 27.13 11.17 37.52
N ALA A 73 27.79 10.04 37.60
CA ALA A 73 27.28 8.80 38.11
C ALA A 73 26.98 8.92 39.61
N THR A 74 25.79 8.56 40.04
CA THR A 74 25.51 8.26 41.43
C THR A 74 24.94 6.86 41.57
N ALA A 75 25.61 6.14 42.47
CA ALA A 75 25.52 4.71 42.75
C ALA A 75 24.16 4.25 43.23
N LEU A 76 23.87 2.97 42.94
CA LEU A 76 22.83 2.13 43.54
C LEU A 76 22.98 2.03 45.07
N PRO A 77 21.86 1.74 45.77
CA PRO A 77 21.89 0.80 46.87
C PRO A 77 21.13 -0.49 46.55
N ALA A 78 21.75 -1.56 46.98
CA ALA A 78 21.33 -2.96 46.87
C ALA A 78 20.08 -3.32 47.69
N PRO A 79 19.48 -4.47 47.41
CA PRO A 79 18.17 -4.86 47.94
C PRO A 79 18.25 -5.41 49.34
N GLN A 80 17.32 -5.01 50.20
CA GLN A 80 17.08 -5.69 51.49
C GLN A 80 15.99 -6.73 51.34
N THR A 81 16.37 -7.96 51.60
CA THR A 81 15.52 -9.11 51.85
C THR A 81 14.96 -9.06 53.28
N THR A 82 13.66 -9.24 53.45
CA THR A 82 13.05 -9.64 54.71
C THR A 82 12.01 -10.70 54.42
N PRO A 83 12.00 -11.84 55.17
CA PRO A 83 11.18 -12.99 54.91
C PRO A 83 9.85 -13.02 55.69
N GLY A 84 8.83 -13.57 55.02
CA GLY A 84 7.69 -14.33 55.47
C GLY A 84 6.72 -13.76 56.51
N PRO A 85 5.52 -14.30 56.68
CA PRO A 85 5.13 -15.70 56.49
C PRO A 85 3.72 -15.98 55.91
N THR A 86 3.54 -17.21 55.47
CA THR A 86 2.41 -18.13 55.77
C THR A 86 1.12 -18.03 54.93
N ASP A 87 1.01 -19.01 54.07
CA ASP A 87 -0.12 -19.88 53.68
C ASP A 87 -1.57 -19.37 53.78
N GLN A 88 -2.13 -19.26 52.57
CA GLN A 88 -3.51 -19.72 52.38
C GLN A 88 -3.65 -20.22 50.92
N PRO A 89 -4.00 -21.51 50.70
CA PRO A 89 -4.28 -21.97 49.35
C PRO A 89 -5.66 -21.47 48.91
N THR A 90 -5.67 -20.33 48.23
CA THR A 90 -6.84 -19.96 47.47
C THR A 90 -6.81 -20.78 46.20
N THR A 91 -7.69 -21.75 46.10
CA THR A 91 -7.98 -22.51 44.88
C THR A 91 -8.49 -21.53 43.83
N SER A 92 -7.57 -20.89 43.14
CA SER A 92 -7.89 -20.20 41.89
C SER A 92 -8.17 -21.29 40.88
N THR A 93 -9.44 -21.51 40.61
CA THR A 93 -9.89 -22.18 39.39
C THR A 93 -9.36 -21.38 38.22
N SER A 94 -8.20 -21.79 37.73
CA SER A 94 -7.71 -21.31 36.42
C SER A 94 -8.73 -21.77 35.39
N GLN A 95 -9.69 -20.92 35.10
CA GLN A 95 -10.36 -20.97 33.82
C GLN A 95 -9.28 -20.71 32.80
N THR A 96 -8.77 -21.78 32.22
CA THR A 96 -8.02 -21.72 30.95
C THR A 96 -9.02 -21.25 29.90
N THR A 97 -9.25 -19.96 29.84
CA THR A 97 -9.82 -19.33 28.65
C THR A 97 -8.75 -19.54 27.62
N ASP A 98 -8.99 -20.46 26.72
CA ASP A 98 -8.24 -20.60 25.45
C ASP A 98 -8.42 -19.28 24.70
N SER A 99 -7.63 -18.27 25.08
CA SER A 99 -7.61 -16.97 24.42
C SER A 99 -6.85 -17.14 23.10
N SER A 100 -7.47 -17.86 22.18
CA SER A 100 -7.00 -17.85 20.79
C SER A 100 -7.11 -16.41 20.29
N VAL A 101 -5.97 -15.84 19.93
CA VAL A 101 -5.91 -14.50 19.32
C VAL A 101 -6.83 -14.53 18.08
N PRO A 102 -7.84 -13.64 17.97
CA PRO A 102 -8.82 -13.69 16.88
C PRO A 102 -8.14 -13.43 15.53
N GLU A 103 -8.78 -13.85 14.46
CA GLU A 103 -8.33 -13.52 13.12
C GLU A 103 -8.43 -11.99 12.87
N CYS A 104 -7.46 -11.45 12.12
CA CYS A 104 -7.47 -10.03 11.78
C CYS A 104 -8.68 -9.66 10.91
N ASP A 105 -9.38 -8.60 11.28
CA ASP A 105 -10.41 -8.01 10.44
C ASP A 105 -9.74 -7.34 9.21
N PRO A 106 -10.02 -7.79 7.99
CA PRO A 106 -9.43 -7.20 6.80
C PRO A 106 -9.70 -5.69 6.66
N ALA A 107 -10.84 -5.20 7.13
CA ALA A 107 -11.19 -3.77 7.08
C ALA A 107 -10.27 -2.90 7.97
N LEU A 108 -9.62 -3.51 8.96
CA LEU A 108 -8.67 -2.88 9.87
C LEU A 108 -7.21 -3.15 9.48
N MET A 109 -6.96 -3.76 8.32
CA MET A 109 -5.61 -3.99 7.80
C MET A 109 -5.25 -2.92 6.78
N THR A 110 -4.03 -2.41 6.87
CA THR A 110 -3.48 -1.46 5.90
C THR A 110 -2.42 -2.14 5.07
N LEU A 111 -2.62 -2.15 3.75
CA LEU A 111 -1.65 -2.67 2.79
C LEU A 111 -0.77 -1.53 2.28
N SER A 112 0.51 -1.84 2.03
CA SER A 112 1.41 -0.98 1.28
C SER A 112 2.30 -1.82 0.37
N VAL A 113 2.68 -1.24 -0.77
CA VAL A 113 3.63 -1.84 -1.72
C VAL A 113 4.79 -0.89 -1.92
N THR A 114 6.00 -1.40 -1.79
CA THR A 114 7.23 -0.65 -2.04
C THR A 114 8.12 -1.39 -3.04
N GLY A 115 8.93 -0.61 -3.78
CA GLY A 115 9.82 -1.14 -4.81
C GLY A 115 10.48 -0.02 -5.60
N PRO A 116 11.20 -0.33 -6.68
CA PRO A 116 11.86 0.67 -7.50
C PRO A 116 10.83 1.50 -8.29
N GLY A 117 10.96 2.82 -8.31
CA GLY A 117 10.15 3.70 -9.18
C GLY A 117 10.50 3.57 -10.66
N GLN A 118 11.70 3.08 -10.98
CA GLN A 118 12.17 2.82 -12.36
C GLN A 118 12.90 1.49 -12.44
N VAL A 119 12.68 0.77 -13.54
CA VAL A 119 13.33 -0.51 -13.83
C VAL A 119 13.86 -0.47 -15.26
N LYS A 120 15.17 -0.60 -15.43
CA LYS A 120 15.84 -0.62 -16.74
C LYS A 120 15.66 -1.97 -17.45
N ALA A 121 15.82 -1.99 -18.77
CA ALA A 121 15.85 -3.22 -19.54
C ALA A 121 16.89 -4.21 -18.95
N GLY A 122 16.50 -5.47 -18.82
CA GLY A 122 17.33 -6.54 -18.25
C GLY A 122 17.46 -6.51 -16.72
N ALA A 123 16.98 -5.49 -16.02
CA ALA A 123 16.95 -5.46 -14.55
C ALA A 123 15.68 -6.11 -14.01
N THR A 124 15.75 -6.59 -12.78
CA THR A 124 14.61 -7.10 -12.00
C THR A 124 14.03 -6.05 -11.08
N ALA A 125 12.79 -6.20 -10.66
CA ALA A 125 12.15 -5.35 -9.66
C ALA A 125 11.95 -6.13 -8.35
N ALA A 126 12.66 -5.76 -7.30
CA ALA A 126 12.39 -6.25 -5.95
C ALA A 126 11.17 -5.50 -5.38
N LEU A 127 10.14 -6.23 -5.02
CA LEU A 127 8.87 -5.70 -4.53
C LEU A 127 8.64 -6.19 -3.10
N THR A 128 8.19 -5.31 -2.24
CA THR A 128 7.82 -5.64 -0.86
C THR A 128 6.38 -5.23 -0.61
N VAL A 129 5.57 -6.18 -0.16
CA VAL A 129 4.21 -5.92 0.34
C VAL A 129 4.26 -5.97 1.85
N THR A 130 3.68 -4.98 2.49
CA THR A 130 3.54 -4.90 3.94
C THR A 130 2.06 -4.82 4.28
N VAL A 131 1.63 -5.67 5.21
CA VAL A 131 0.26 -5.70 5.74
C VAL A 131 0.34 -5.36 7.22
N THR A 132 -0.21 -4.22 7.62
CA THR A 132 -0.13 -3.69 8.98
C THR A 132 -1.46 -3.84 9.70
N ASN A 133 -1.45 -4.32 10.95
CA ASN A 133 -2.62 -4.30 11.81
C ASN A 133 -2.87 -2.86 12.28
N SER A 134 -3.86 -2.21 11.71
CA SER A 134 -4.32 -0.86 12.09
C SER A 134 -5.52 -0.90 13.04
N GLY A 135 -5.90 -2.08 13.54
CA GLY A 135 -6.96 -2.27 14.53
C GLY A 135 -6.55 -1.82 15.92
N THR A 136 -7.35 -2.17 16.91
CA THR A 136 -7.15 -1.77 18.32
C THR A 136 -6.63 -2.90 19.23
N ALA A 137 -6.51 -4.11 18.69
CA ALA A 137 -6.07 -5.30 19.41
C ALA A 137 -5.15 -6.18 18.56
N ALA A 138 -4.42 -7.08 19.22
CA ALA A 138 -3.65 -8.10 18.53
C ALA A 138 -4.58 -9.06 17.79
N CYS A 139 -4.15 -9.54 16.61
CA CYS A 139 -4.89 -10.48 15.79
C CYS A 139 -3.96 -11.45 15.06
N THR A 140 -4.51 -12.54 14.56
CA THR A 140 -3.80 -13.53 13.76
C THR A 140 -4.02 -13.24 12.27
N PHE A 141 -2.96 -12.94 11.55
CA PHE A 141 -2.98 -12.69 10.11
C PHE A 141 -2.46 -13.91 9.35
N THR A 142 -3.13 -14.26 8.26
CA THR A 142 -2.72 -15.37 7.38
C THR A 142 -2.63 -14.88 5.95
N PHE A 143 -1.47 -15.08 5.31
CA PHE A 143 -1.36 -15.02 3.86
C PHE A 143 -1.99 -16.31 3.28
N ASP A 144 -3.09 -16.15 2.58
CA ASP A 144 -3.86 -17.22 1.96
C ASP A 144 -4.42 -16.77 0.59
N THR A 145 -5.42 -17.47 0.08
CA THR A 145 -6.06 -17.20 -1.22
C THR A 145 -6.78 -15.84 -1.28
N ARG A 146 -6.96 -15.14 -0.15
CA ARG A 146 -7.50 -13.77 -0.12
C ARG A 146 -6.47 -12.73 -0.56
N PHE A 147 -5.18 -13.09 -0.53
CA PHE A 147 -4.11 -12.22 -1.00
C PHE A 147 -3.84 -12.45 -2.49
N THR A 148 -3.75 -11.36 -3.24
CA THR A 148 -3.33 -11.36 -4.65
C THR A 148 -2.46 -10.15 -4.92
N MET A 149 -1.36 -10.35 -5.63
CA MET A 149 -0.58 -9.27 -6.20
C MET A 149 -0.53 -9.45 -7.71
N LYS A 150 -0.74 -8.36 -8.45
CA LYS A 150 -0.63 -8.34 -9.91
C LYS A 150 0.11 -7.11 -10.41
N ILE A 151 0.63 -7.19 -11.61
CA ILE A 151 1.28 -6.09 -12.32
C ILE A 151 0.53 -5.86 -13.60
N VAL A 152 0.06 -4.63 -13.80
CA VAL A 152 -0.74 -4.24 -14.97
C VAL A 152 -0.09 -3.10 -15.75
N SER A 153 -0.38 -3.01 -17.04
CA SER A 153 -0.03 -1.85 -17.88
C SER A 153 -1.28 -1.43 -18.66
N GLY A 154 -1.90 -0.34 -18.23
CA GLY A 154 -3.24 0.00 -18.67
C GLY A 154 -4.26 -1.06 -18.27
N THR A 155 -4.92 -1.68 -19.27
CA THR A 155 -5.88 -2.78 -19.05
C THR A 155 -5.26 -4.17 -19.19
N ASP A 156 -3.97 -4.24 -19.49
CA ASP A 156 -3.26 -5.50 -19.73
C ASP A 156 -2.65 -6.01 -18.43
N GLU A 157 -3.11 -7.18 -17.96
CA GLU A 157 -2.48 -7.89 -16.84
C GLU A 157 -1.23 -8.59 -17.35
N VAL A 158 -0.10 -8.21 -16.77
CA VAL A 158 1.23 -8.68 -17.19
C VAL A 158 1.68 -9.85 -16.35
N TRP A 159 1.47 -9.79 -15.05
CA TRP A 159 1.89 -10.80 -14.10
C TRP A 159 0.94 -10.85 -12.90
N SER A 160 0.75 -12.05 -12.34
CA SER A 160 -0.13 -12.23 -11.20
C SER A 160 0.32 -13.41 -10.32
N THR A 161 0.22 -13.26 -8.99
CA THR A 161 0.35 -14.40 -8.05
C THR A 161 -0.76 -15.43 -8.23
N ALA A 162 -1.92 -15.03 -8.79
CA ALA A 162 -3.03 -15.94 -9.07
C ALA A 162 -2.69 -16.96 -10.17
N ASP A 163 -1.72 -16.66 -11.02
CA ASP A 163 -1.26 -17.58 -12.08
C ASP A 163 -0.50 -18.78 -11.53
N CYS A 164 0.09 -18.65 -10.32
CA CYS A 164 0.89 -19.69 -9.70
C CYS A 164 0.83 -19.61 -8.16
N ALA A 165 0.29 -20.65 -7.54
CA ALA A 165 0.19 -20.70 -6.08
C ALA A 165 1.56 -20.61 -5.37
N GLN A 166 2.65 -21.05 -6.02
CA GLN A 166 4.01 -20.99 -5.46
C GLN A 166 4.58 -19.57 -5.44
N TRP A 167 4.00 -18.63 -6.18
CA TRP A 167 4.42 -17.23 -6.18
C TRP A 167 3.69 -16.39 -5.13
N ALA A 168 2.59 -16.91 -4.60
CA ALA A 168 1.86 -16.24 -3.53
C ALA A 168 2.54 -16.48 -2.18
N PRO A 169 2.50 -15.51 -1.26
CA PRO A 169 2.95 -15.73 0.11
C PRO A 169 2.05 -16.72 0.82
N THR A 170 2.64 -17.45 1.76
CA THR A 170 1.92 -18.35 2.67
C THR A 170 2.42 -18.14 4.08
N GLY A 171 1.60 -18.47 5.05
CA GLY A 171 1.99 -18.43 6.46
C GLY A 171 1.05 -17.61 7.32
N THR A 172 1.12 -17.88 8.62
CA THR A 172 0.29 -17.25 9.64
C THR A 172 1.19 -16.64 10.70
N GLN A 173 0.86 -15.44 11.16
CA GLN A 173 1.56 -14.78 12.25
C GLN A 173 0.62 -13.92 13.09
N SER A 174 0.92 -13.82 14.39
CA SER A 174 0.22 -12.90 15.28
C SER A 174 0.78 -11.50 15.10
N LEU A 175 -0.11 -10.54 14.89
CA LEU A 175 0.21 -9.13 14.73
C LEU A 175 -0.32 -8.35 15.93
N ALA A 176 0.56 -7.79 16.73
CA ALA A 176 0.20 -6.80 17.74
C ALA A 176 -0.37 -5.54 17.04
N LEU A 177 -0.95 -4.63 17.82
CA LEU A 177 -1.36 -3.32 17.33
C LEU A 177 -0.17 -2.60 16.66
N GLY A 178 -0.34 -2.16 15.41
CA GLY A 178 0.69 -1.49 14.62
C GLY A 178 1.79 -2.41 14.07
N ALA A 179 1.79 -3.70 14.42
CA ALA A 179 2.74 -4.67 13.86
C ALA A 179 2.36 -5.04 12.42
N ALA A 180 3.36 -5.48 11.66
CA ALA A 180 3.17 -5.79 10.25
C ALA A 180 3.75 -7.15 9.86
N ALA A 181 3.08 -7.79 8.89
CA ALA A 181 3.58 -8.90 8.11
C ALA A 181 4.16 -8.36 6.80
N THR A 182 5.32 -8.87 6.39
CA THR A 182 5.95 -8.48 5.13
C THR A 182 6.17 -9.69 4.23
N TRP A 183 5.98 -9.48 2.95
CA TRP A 183 6.33 -10.45 1.92
C TRP A 183 7.13 -9.76 0.83
N GLN A 184 8.18 -10.43 0.36
CA GLN A 184 9.07 -9.93 -0.67
C GLN A 184 9.05 -10.88 -1.87
N THR A 185 9.08 -10.31 -3.05
CA THR A 185 9.21 -11.03 -4.31
C THR A 185 10.06 -10.25 -5.29
N THR A 186 10.63 -10.95 -6.25
CA THR A 186 11.39 -10.33 -7.34
C THR A 186 10.68 -10.62 -8.65
N TRP A 187 10.28 -9.57 -9.36
CA TRP A 187 9.73 -9.69 -10.69
C TRP A 187 10.82 -9.49 -11.74
N ASP A 188 10.97 -10.48 -12.58
CA ASP A 188 12.01 -10.56 -13.63
C ASP A 188 11.55 -9.97 -14.98
N ARG A 189 10.45 -9.21 -14.98
CA ARG A 189 9.86 -8.58 -16.16
C ARG A 189 9.32 -9.58 -17.20
N HIS A 190 9.04 -10.78 -16.80
CA HIS A 190 8.32 -11.73 -17.63
C HIS A 190 6.80 -11.59 -17.42
N ARG A 191 6.07 -11.99 -18.45
CA ARG A 191 4.63 -12.13 -18.39
C ARG A 191 4.29 -13.49 -17.79
N SER A 192 3.24 -13.55 -16.98
CA SER A 192 2.71 -14.81 -16.46
C SER A 192 1.41 -15.21 -17.14
N GLN A 193 1.08 -16.48 -17.02
CA GLN A 193 -0.18 -17.09 -17.37
C GLN A 193 -0.50 -18.21 -16.38
N ALA A 194 -1.77 -18.59 -16.28
CA ALA A 194 -2.21 -19.70 -15.44
C ALA A 194 -1.34 -20.96 -15.57
N THR A 195 -1.32 -21.78 -14.53
CA THR A 195 -0.49 -23.00 -14.42
C THR A 195 1.03 -22.72 -14.31
N CYS A 196 1.40 -21.61 -13.65
CA CYS A 196 2.78 -21.19 -13.42
C CYS A 196 3.61 -20.99 -14.70
N LYS A 197 2.94 -20.66 -15.80
CA LYS A 197 3.62 -20.47 -17.08
C LYS A 197 4.23 -19.08 -17.15
N VAL A 198 5.56 -19.02 -17.34
CA VAL A 198 6.29 -17.79 -17.66
C VAL A 198 6.37 -17.65 -19.17
N VAL A 199 5.96 -16.49 -19.69
CA VAL A 199 6.01 -16.20 -21.13
C VAL A 199 7.16 -15.23 -21.38
N PRO A 200 8.21 -15.64 -22.12
CA PRO A 200 9.36 -14.81 -22.42
C PRO A 200 9.00 -13.74 -23.46
N THR A 201 8.25 -12.74 -23.04
CA THR A 201 7.87 -11.62 -23.90
C THR A 201 8.63 -10.38 -23.46
N THR A 202 9.31 -9.71 -24.37
CA THR A 202 9.94 -8.44 -24.07
C THR A 202 8.87 -7.39 -23.81
N LEU A 203 8.81 -6.93 -22.57
CA LEU A 203 7.90 -5.87 -22.17
C LEU A 203 8.41 -4.52 -22.69
N LYS A 204 7.49 -3.72 -23.18
CA LYS A 204 7.79 -2.38 -23.72
C LYS A 204 8.08 -1.41 -22.57
N ALA A 205 8.90 -0.40 -22.86
CA ALA A 205 9.03 0.77 -21.98
C ALA A 205 7.65 1.42 -21.77
N GLY A 206 7.39 1.87 -20.56
CA GLY A 206 6.08 2.44 -20.21
C GLY A 206 5.77 2.34 -18.72
N THR A 207 4.56 2.74 -18.35
CA THR A 207 4.09 2.73 -16.97
C THR A 207 3.45 1.37 -16.63
N TYR A 208 3.87 0.82 -15.52
CA TYR A 208 3.35 -0.40 -14.91
C TYR A 208 2.90 -0.11 -13.50
N VAL A 209 1.80 -0.72 -13.08
CA VAL A 209 1.25 -0.57 -11.74
C VAL A 209 1.26 -1.92 -11.07
N VAL A 210 1.92 -2.01 -9.92
CA VAL A 210 1.82 -3.16 -9.02
C VAL A 210 0.61 -2.92 -8.12
N GLU A 211 -0.29 -3.87 -8.07
CA GLU A 211 -1.48 -3.84 -7.22
C GLU A 211 -1.43 -5.01 -6.24
N ALA A 212 -1.43 -4.73 -4.95
CA ALA A 212 -1.60 -5.73 -3.90
C ALA A 212 -3.00 -5.61 -3.31
N MET A 213 -3.68 -6.73 -3.22
CA MET A 213 -5.06 -6.83 -2.74
C MET A 213 -5.15 -7.92 -1.67
N TYR A 214 -5.94 -7.67 -0.65
CA TYR A 214 -6.39 -8.65 0.32
C TYR A 214 -7.90 -8.48 0.47
N THR A 215 -8.65 -9.55 0.27
CA THR A 215 -10.13 -9.47 0.24
C THR A 215 -10.67 -8.84 1.52
N GLY A 216 -11.41 -7.76 1.38
CA GLY A 216 -11.97 -6.98 2.50
C GLY A 216 -11.11 -5.81 2.98
N ALA A 217 -9.84 -5.70 2.53
CA ALA A 217 -8.97 -4.56 2.81
C ALA A 217 -8.89 -3.59 1.62
N ALA A 218 -8.48 -2.35 1.88
CA ALA A 218 -8.18 -1.40 0.82
C ALA A 218 -6.94 -1.85 0.02
N PRO A 219 -6.99 -1.84 -1.33
CA PRO A 219 -5.86 -2.22 -2.17
C PRO A 219 -4.71 -1.22 -2.06
N ALA A 220 -3.48 -1.70 -2.23
CA ALA A 220 -2.28 -0.86 -2.32
C ALA A 220 -1.68 -0.90 -3.72
N GLN A 221 -1.12 0.22 -4.17
CA GLN A 221 -0.55 0.36 -5.50
C GLN A 221 0.84 1.00 -5.46
N LEU A 222 1.70 0.56 -6.38
CA LEU A 222 3.00 1.17 -6.67
C LEU A 222 3.12 1.39 -8.17
N VAL A 223 3.41 2.62 -8.57
CA VAL A 223 3.67 2.94 -9.98
C VAL A 223 5.15 2.78 -10.28
N MET A 224 5.48 2.01 -11.31
CA MET A 224 6.83 1.79 -11.81
C MET A 224 6.94 2.21 -13.27
N LEU A 225 8.07 2.80 -13.66
CA LEU A 225 8.41 3.11 -15.05
C LEU A 225 9.43 2.09 -15.57
N LEU A 226 9.04 1.29 -16.56
CA LEU A 226 9.99 0.49 -17.31
C LEU A 226 10.66 1.36 -18.37
N THR A 227 12.00 1.37 -18.37
CA THR A 227 12.80 2.10 -19.35
C THR A 227 13.55 1.13 -20.25
N ALA A 228 13.94 1.60 -21.42
CA ALA A 228 14.75 0.86 -22.37
C ALA A 228 16.17 0.60 -21.82
#